data_ecbf577b0c8091a14f7ddb4a31fe1f67
#
_entry.id   ecbf577b0c8091a14f7ddb4a31fe1f67
#
_cell.length_a   1.000
_cell.length_b   1.000
_cell.length_c   1.000
_cell.angle_alpha   90.00
_cell.angle_beta   90.00
_cell.angle_gamma   90.00
#
_symmetry.space_group_name_H-M   'P 1'
#
loop_
_entity.id
_entity.type
_entity.pdbx_description
1 polymer ?
#
loop_
_entity_poly.entity_id
_entity_poly.type
_entity_poly.pdbx_seq_one_letter_code
_entity_poly.pdbx_strand_id
1 'polypeptide(L)'
;MTVSVTDMIGATWRLEDAIREVIADPQSFPNETKYIKAKAKVLPHLLVQKYPHLSDIENELRGVFETCRLAIDHKSLSPVVVKAAIAIADEYREIIIKLKH
;
A
#
# COMPACT_ATOMS: atom_id res chain seq x y z
N MET A 1 -16.33 15.04 -10.67
CA MET A 1 -16.57 13.81 -9.86
C MET A 1 -15.91 13.98 -8.50
N THR A 2 -16.66 13.76 -7.45
CA THR A 2 -16.16 13.91 -6.08
C THR A 2 -15.59 12.59 -5.58
N VAL A 3 -14.35 12.61 -5.10
CA VAL A 3 -13.73 11.44 -4.51
C VAL A 3 -14.18 11.35 -3.05
N SER A 4 -14.72 10.20 -2.66
CA SER A 4 -15.20 9.99 -1.30
C SER A 4 -14.15 9.38 -0.40
N VAL A 5 -14.37 9.49 0.92
CA VAL A 5 -13.52 8.81 1.92
C VAL A 5 -13.57 7.29 1.70
N THR A 6 -14.74 6.78 1.29
CA THR A 6 -14.89 5.35 0.98
C THR A 6 -13.97 4.92 -0.17
N ASP A 7 -13.84 5.74 -1.21
CA ASP A 7 -12.93 5.46 -2.33
C ASP A 7 -11.48 5.42 -1.85
N MET A 8 -11.11 6.34 -0.97
CA MET A 8 -9.76 6.41 -0.41
C MET A 8 -9.47 5.18 0.45
N ILE A 9 -10.40 4.79 1.32
CA ILE A 9 -10.25 3.60 2.15
C ILE A 9 -10.11 2.36 1.27
N GLY A 10 -10.93 2.26 0.23
CA GLY A 10 -10.88 1.12 -0.69
C GLY A 10 -9.54 1.01 -1.40
N ALA A 11 -9.02 2.13 -1.92
CA ALA A 11 -7.72 2.14 -2.60
C ALA A 11 -6.59 1.74 -1.65
N THR A 12 -6.62 2.25 -0.41
CA THR A 12 -5.62 1.92 0.60
C THR A 12 -5.65 0.43 0.92
N TRP A 13 -6.84 -0.12 1.14
CA TRP A 13 -6.98 -1.54 1.46
C TRP A 13 -6.52 -2.45 0.33
N ARG A 14 -6.85 -2.09 -0.91
CA ARG A 14 -6.39 -2.88 -2.07
C ARG A 14 -4.87 -2.93 -2.14
N LEU A 15 -4.21 -1.80 -1.87
CA LEU A 15 -2.76 -1.75 -1.88
C LEU A 15 -2.16 -2.54 -0.71
N GLU A 16 -2.71 -2.39 0.50
CA GLU A 16 -2.26 -3.17 1.66
C GLU A 16 -2.41 -4.66 1.42
N ASP A 17 -3.55 -5.09 0.89
CA ASP A 17 -3.81 -6.51 0.65
C ASP A 17 -2.87 -7.07 -0.40
N ALA A 18 -2.55 -6.30 -1.44
CA ALA A 18 -1.58 -6.72 -2.45
C ALA A 18 -0.21 -6.95 -1.84
N ILE A 19 0.24 -6.04 -0.98
CA ILE A 19 1.53 -6.18 -0.30
C ILE A 19 1.53 -7.40 0.61
N ARG A 20 0.47 -7.56 1.43
CA ARG A 20 0.37 -8.70 2.34
C ARG A 20 0.39 -10.03 1.57
N GLU A 21 -0.28 -10.07 0.44
CA GLU A 21 -0.33 -11.27 -0.38
C GLU A 21 1.06 -11.68 -0.89
N VAL A 22 1.86 -10.72 -1.35
CA VAL A 22 3.18 -11.06 -1.89
C VAL A 22 4.22 -11.34 -0.80
N ILE A 23 4.10 -10.74 0.39
CA ILE A 23 5.03 -11.02 1.48
C ILE A 23 4.67 -12.30 2.25
N ALA A 24 3.42 -12.75 2.18
CA ALA A 24 2.92 -13.92 2.88
C ALA A 24 3.09 -15.21 2.07
N ASP A 25 4.20 -15.33 1.34
CA ASP A 25 4.52 -16.53 0.57
C ASP A 25 4.96 -17.65 1.53
N PRO A 26 4.18 -18.76 1.67
CA PRO A 26 4.49 -19.81 2.61
C PRO A 26 5.82 -20.52 2.34
N GLN A 27 6.33 -20.44 1.11
CA GLN A 27 7.60 -21.05 0.76
C GLN A 27 8.79 -20.20 1.23
N SER A 28 8.59 -18.89 1.36
CA SER A 28 9.64 -17.95 1.73
C SER A 28 9.60 -17.56 3.20
N PHE A 29 8.43 -17.60 3.83
CA PHE A 29 8.23 -17.14 5.20
C PHE A 29 7.47 -18.15 6.03
N PRO A 30 8.15 -18.97 6.84
CA PRO A 30 7.47 -19.94 7.72
C PRO A 30 6.56 -19.26 8.75
N ASN A 31 6.81 -17.98 9.08
CA ASN A 31 6.00 -17.21 10.02
C ASN A 31 5.14 -16.16 9.32
N GLU A 32 4.54 -16.53 8.19
CA GLU A 32 3.77 -15.61 7.35
C GLU A 32 2.66 -14.87 8.09
N THR A 33 2.04 -15.49 9.10
CA THR A 33 0.98 -14.86 9.89
C THR A 33 1.43 -13.56 10.53
N LYS A 34 2.71 -13.47 10.88
CA LYS A 34 3.30 -12.26 11.45
C LYS A 34 3.23 -11.10 10.45
N TYR A 35 3.50 -11.38 9.19
CA TYR A 35 3.48 -10.36 8.14
C TYR A 35 2.06 -9.97 7.77
N ILE A 36 1.14 -10.94 7.71
CA ILE A 36 -0.26 -10.69 7.41
C ILE A 36 -0.88 -9.71 8.40
N LYS A 37 -0.49 -9.81 9.68
CA LYS A 37 -1.01 -8.95 10.75
C LYS A 37 -0.25 -7.63 10.88
N ALA A 38 0.78 -7.40 10.08
CA ALA A 38 1.55 -6.17 10.17
C ALA A 38 0.68 -4.95 9.83
N LYS A 39 0.94 -3.85 10.54
CA LYS A 39 0.24 -2.60 10.29
C LYS A 39 0.69 -1.99 8.96
N ALA A 40 -0.20 -1.23 8.33
CA ALA A 40 0.06 -0.61 7.03
C ALA A 40 1.38 0.15 6.99
N LYS A 41 1.72 0.86 8.05
CA LYS A 41 2.92 1.70 8.10
C LYS A 41 4.23 0.92 7.95
N VAL A 42 4.25 -0.37 8.26
CA VAL A 42 5.46 -1.19 8.15
C VAL A 42 5.48 -2.06 6.88
N LEU A 43 4.37 -2.11 6.15
CA LEU A 43 4.29 -2.93 4.93
C LEU A 43 5.32 -2.56 3.86
N PRO A 44 5.58 -1.26 3.58
CA PRO A 44 6.61 -0.92 2.59
C PRO A 44 7.99 -1.48 2.94
N HIS A 45 8.35 -1.43 4.22
CA HIS A 45 9.64 -1.97 4.68
C HIS A 45 9.70 -3.49 4.52
N LEU A 46 8.62 -4.19 4.89
CA LEU A 46 8.55 -5.65 4.75
C LEU A 46 8.62 -6.07 3.29
N LEU A 47 7.96 -5.31 2.41
CA LEU A 47 8.02 -5.57 0.97
C LEU A 47 9.46 -5.48 0.45
N VAL A 48 10.18 -4.44 0.86
CA VAL A 48 11.56 -4.22 0.42
C VAL A 48 12.51 -5.27 1.01
N GLN A 49 12.23 -5.76 2.22
CA GLN A 49 13.02 -6.85 2.80
C GLN A 49 12.94 -8.10 1.95
N LYS A 50 11.76 -8.40 1.39
CA LYS A 50 11.58 -9.56 0.51
C LYS A 50 12.08 -9.28 -0.91
N TYR A 51 11.89 -8.07 -1.39
CA TYR A 51 12.24 -7.64 -2.75
C TYR A 51 13.18 -6.44 -2.69
N PRO A 52 14.48 -6.64 -2.38
CA PRO A 52 15.42 -5.52 -2.18
C PRO A 52 15.57 -4.60 -3.38
N HIS A 53 15.30 -5.08 -4.59
CA HIS A 53 15.37 -4.26 -5.79
C HIS A 53 14.29 -3.17 -5.83
N LEU A 54 13.31 -3.24 -4.91
CA LEU A 54 12.26 -2.23 -4.79
C LEU A 54 12.58 -1.15 -3.74
N SER A 55 13.82 -1.08 -3.27
CA SER A 55 14.19 -0.12 -2.21
C SER A 55 13.91 1.33 -2.59
N ASP A 56 14.00 1.66 -3.89
CA ASP A 56 13.75 3.03 -4.37
C ASP A 56 12.32 3.48 -4.15
N ILE A 57 11.35 2.55 -4.10
CA ILE A 57 9.95 2.92 -3.98
C ILE A 57 9.43 2.88 -2.54
N GLU A 58 10.27 2.46 -1.57
CA GLU A 58 9.83 2.34 -0.18
C GLU A 58 9.31 3.68 0.37
N ASN A 59 10.06 4.75 0.18
CA ASN A 59 9.66 6.07 0.68
C ASN A 59 8.41 6.58 -0.03
N GLU A 60 8.28 6.31 -1.32
CA GLU A 60 7.12 6.71 -2.09
C GLU A 60 5.87 5.98 -1.63
N LEU A 61 5.97 4.67 -1.36
CA LEU A 61 4.87 3.89 -0.79
C LEU A 61 4.45 4.42 0.58
N ARG A 62 5.42 4.75 1.43
CA ARG A 62 5.13 5.36 2.72
C ARG A 62 4.38 6.67 2.56
N GLY A 63 4.79 7.49 1.59
CA GLY A 63 4.12 8.75 1.28
C GLY A 63 2.68 8.56 0.83
N VAL A 64 2.44 7.55 0.00
CA VAL A 64 1.08 7.22 -0.45
C VAL A 64 0.19 6.83 0.74
N PHE A 65 0.67 5.92 1.59
CA PHE A 65 -0.09 5.50 2.77
C PHE A 65 -0.35 6.65 3.72
N GLU A 66 0.66 7.52 3.94
CA GLU A 66 0.52 8.68 4.82
C GLU A 66 -0.51 9.67 4.26
N THR A 67 -0.47 9.95 2.96
CA THR A 67 -1.44 10.83 2.31
C THR A 67 -2.85 10.28 2.45
N CYS A 68 -3.02 8.97 2.21
CA CYS A 68 -4.32 8.33 2.35
C CYS A 68 -4.82 8.39 3.79
N ARG A 69 -3.93 8.13 4.76
CA ARG A 69 -4.29 8.19 6.18
C ARG A 69 -4.75 9.58 6.60
N LEU A 70 -4.00 10.61 6.17
CA LEU A 70 -4.35 12.00 6.47
C LEU A 70 -5.69 12.40 5.87
N ALA A 71 -5.95 11.96 4.64
CA ALA A 71 -7.22 12.26 3.99
C ALA A 71 -8.39 11.59 4.70
N ILE A 72 -8.21 10.35 5.15
CA ILE A 72 -9.26 9.61 5.86
C ILE A 72 -9.50 10.24 7.23
N ASP A 73 -8.44 10.55 7.98
CA ASP A 73 -8.54 11.04 9.36
C ASP A 73 -9.04 12.48 9.42
N HIS A 74 -8.54 13.34 8.55
CA HIS A 74 -8.79 14.78 8.65
C HIS A 74 -9.76 15.32 7.61
N LYS A 75 -9.94 14.61 6.51
CA LYS A 75 -10.86 15.00 5.42
C LYS A 75 -10.58 16.39 4.87
N SER A 76 -9.35 16.88 5.02
CA SER A 76 -8.99 18.26 4.70
C SER A 76 -8.07 18.41 3.50
N LEU A 77 -7.67 17.30 2.86
CA LEU A 77 -6.81 17.38 1.71
C LEU A 77 -7.57 17.78 0.46
N SER A 78 -6.87 18.47 -0.45
CA SER A 78 -7.43 18.85 -1.74
C SER A 78 -7.94 17.62 -2.50
N PRO A 79 -9.12 17.72 -3.14
CA PRO A 79 -9.64 16.63 -3.98
C PRO A 79 -8.65 16.19 -5.07
N VAL A 80 -7.85 17.12 -5.59
CA VAL A 80 -6.84 16.81 -6.60
C VAL A 80 -5.76 15.90 -6.00
N VAL A 81 -5.29 16.21 -4.80
CA VAL A 81 -4.28 15.40 -4.09
C VAL A 81 -4.82 14.02 -3.78
N VAL A 82 -6.05 13.95 -3.29
CA VAL A 82 -6.71 12.68 -2.94
C VAL A 82 -6.86 11.80 -4.18
N LYS A 83 -7.32 12.38 -5.29
CA LYS A 83 -7.49 11.64 -6.54
C LYS A 83 -6.15 11.11 -7.06
N ALA A 84 -5.10 11.94 -6.99
CA ALA A 84 -3.76 11.53 -7.39
C ALA A 84 -3.22 10.39 -6.52
N ALA A 85 -3.45 10.46 -5.21
CA ALA A 85 -3.01 9.41 -4.28
C ALA A 85 -3.69 8.08 -4.57
N ILE A 86 -5.00 8.09 -4.87
CA ILE A 86 -5.73 6.88 -5.24
C ILE A 86 -5.16 6.29 -6.53
N ALA A 87 -4.90 7.11 -7.53
CA ALA A 87 -4.36 6.64 -8.81
C ALA A 87 -3.00 6.00 -8.63
N ILE A 88 -2.13 6.63 -7.82
CA ILE A 88 -0.80 6.10 -7.53
C ILE A 88 -0.90 4.78 -6.76
N ALA A 89 -1.78 4.72 -5.77
CA ALA A 89 -1.99 3.50 -4.98
C ALA A 89 -2.43 2.33 -5.87
N ASP A 90 -3.36 2.58 -6.79
CA ASP A 90 -3.84 1.55 -7.71
C ASP A 90 -2.74 1.12 -8.69
N GLU A 91 -1.91 2.04 -9.14
CA GLU A 91 -0.78 1.74 -10.02
C GLU A 91 0.26 0.87 -9.31
N TYR A 92 0.61 1.20 -8.06
CA TYR A 92 1.51 0.38 -7.25
C TYR A 92 0.93 -1.00 -6.99
N ARG A 93 -0.37 -1.08 -6.76
CA ARG A 93 -1.04 -2.36 -6.57
C ARG A 93 -0.81 -3.27 -7.78
N GLU A 94 -0.99 -2.73 -8.98
CA GLU A 94 -0.77 -3.51 -10.22
C GLU A 94 0.67 -4.01 -10.34
N ILE A 95 1.64 -3.16 -10.00
CA ILE A 95 3.06 -3.52 -10.03
C ILE A 95 3.34 -4.64 -9.01
N ILE A 96 2.83 -4.49 -7.79
CA ILE A 96 3.09 -5.41 -6.69
C ILE A 96 2.46 -6.79 -6.95
N ILE A 97 1.24 -6.83 -7.48
CA ILE A 97 0.59 -8.10 -7.81
C ILE A 97 1.43 -8.90 -8.80
N LYS A 98 2.08 -8.23 -9.74
CA LYS A 98 2.91 -8.91 -10.74
C LYS A 98 4.18 -9.52 -10.16
N LEU A 99 4.61 -9.13 -8.96
CA LEU A 99 5.78 -9.73 -8.31
C LEU A 99 5.57 -11.20 -7.99
N LYS A 100 4.33 -11.61 -7.78
CA LYS A 100 3.99 -12.99 -7.45
C LYS A 100 3.86 -13.87 -8.68
N HIS A 101 3.73 -13.27 -9.82
CA HIS A 101 3.57 -13.95 -11.09
C HIS A 101 4.78 -13.69 -11.99
#